data_ea40928f310cc21cec17632a4d31da9a
#
_entry.id   ea40928f310cc21cec17632a4d31da9a
#
_cell.length_a   1.000
_cell.length_b   1.000
_cell.length_c   1.000
_cell.angle_alpha   90.00
_cell.angle_beta   90.00
_cell.angle_gamma   90.00
#
_symmetry.space_group_name_H-M   'P 1'
#
loop_
_entity.id
_entity.type
_entity.pdbx_description
1 polymer ?
#
loop_
_entity_poly.entity_id
_entity_poly.type
_entity_poly.pdbx_seq_one_letter_code
_entity_poly.pdbx_strand_id
1 'polypeptide(L)'
;MNRARFAVVATLVGASFASAPGSQLLAQKAPEFKSVLAGKKVDPPFKGQADVEFLQPVTKKVGNNVVTTFKVKNLATGPLTRLKIAETWFDKGGNIVAAGETTLDKPLGTGMVDTITIETPWTAKMNGNSFNFSHANGLVKPKRVKSLDDPGAKTAAKKK
;
A
#
# COMPACT_ATOMS: atom_id res chain seq x y z
N MET A 1 -43.08 12.84 56.91
CA MET A 1 -44.14 13.83 56.59
C MET A 1 -43.53 15.22 56.72
N ASN A 2 -43.29 15.89 55.59
CA ASN A 2 -43.33 17.36 55.55
C ASN A 2 -43.04 17.74 54.03
N ARG A 3 -44.12 18.20 53.43
CA ARG A 3 -44.10 18.71 52.05
C ARG A 3 -43.80 20.22 52.08
N ALA A 4 -42.70 20.67 51.64
CA ALA A 4 -42.42 22.10 51.41
C ALA A 4 -42.72 22.44 49.94
N ARG A 5 -43.72 23.27 49.71
CA ARG A 5 -44.10 23.84 48.43
C ARG A 5 -43.29 25.12 48.24
N PHE A 6 -42.44 25.19 47.23
CA PHE A 6 -41.84 26.46 46.80
C PHE A 6 -42.61 27.00 45.61
N ALA A 7 -43.19 28.18 45.82
CA ALA A 7 -43.79 28.96 44.77
C ALA A 7 -42.68 29.76 44.03
N VAL A 8 -42.59 29.56 42.72
CA VAL A 8 -41.67 30.34 41.85
C VAL A 8 -42.47 31.51 41.26
N VAL A 9 -42.09 32.71 41.65
CA VAL A 9 -42.60 33.95 41.08
C VAL A 9 -41.85 34.22 39.76
N ALA A 10 -42.55 34.19 38.66
CA ALA A 10 -42.00 34.56 37.36
C ALA A 10 -42.07 36.06 37.13
N THR A 11 -40.92 36.73 37.17
CA THR A 11 -40.80 38.12 36.80
C THR A 11 -40.50 38.24 35.31
N LEU A 12 -41.47 38.75 34.53
CA LEU A 12 -41.31 39.07 33.11
C LEU A 12 -40.53 40.37 33.02
N VAL A 13 -39.29 40.31 32.60
CA VAL A 13 -38.52 41.47 32.16
C VAL A 13 -38.63 41.56 30.64
N GLY A 14 -39.37 42.54 30.14
CA GLY A 14 -39.49 42.84 28.74
C GLY A 14 -38.18 43.50 28.23
N ALA A 15 -37.43 42.80 27.40
CA ALA A 15 -36.31 43.33 26.68
C ALA A 15 -36.76 43.80 25.29
N SER A 16 -36.76 45.10 25.10
CA SER A 16 -36.98 45.74 23.77
C SER A 16 -35.78 45.44 22.87
N PHE A 17 -35.95 44.60 21.87
CA PHE A 17 -34.94 44.42 20.83
C PHE A 17 -34.98 45.61 19.86
N ALA A 18 -33.99 46.48 19.99
CA ALA A 18 -33.67 47.46 18.94
C ALA A 18 -33.17 46.73 17.69
N SER A 19 -33.92 46.82 16.60
CA SER A 19 -33.56 46.30 15.29
C SER A 19 -32.33 47.05 14.76
N ALA A 20 -31.15 46.41 14.83
CA ALA A 20 -29.96 46.85 14.14
C ALA A 20 -30.09 46.53 12.63
N PRO A 21 -29.74 47.47 11.73
CA PRO A 21 -29.83 47.21 10.29
C PRO A 21 -28.76 46.22 9.87
N GLY A 22 -29.23 45.16 9.28
CA GLY A 22 -28.62 44.29 8.25
C GLY A 22 -27.11 44.14 8.22
N SER A 23 -26.58 43.23 9.07
CA SER A 23 -25.35 42.54 8.69
C SER A 23 -25.70 41.49 7.63
N GLN A 24 -25.53 41.84 6.34
CA GLN A 24 -25.52 40.85 5.27
C GLN A 24 -24.32 39.94 5.54
N LEU A 25 -24.58 38.78 6.12
CA LEU A 25 -23.65 37.67 6.08
C LEU A 25 -23.41 37.35 4.60
N LEU A 26 -22.29 37.84 4.05
CA LEU A 26 -21.79 37.39 2.75
C LEU A 26 -21.58 35.90 2.90
N ALA A 27 -22.52 35.14 2.37
CA ALA A 27 -22.39 33.68 2.24
C ALA A 27 -21.13 33.45 1.41
N GLN A 28 -20.02 33.18 2.08
CA GLN A 28 -18.81 32.72 1.39
C GLN A 28 -19.19 31.40 0.69
N LYS A 29 -19.22 31.46 -0.65
CA LYS A 29 -19.41 30.30 -1.48
C LYS A 29 -18.34 29.29 -1.07
N ALA A 30 -18.77 28.13 -0.54
CA ALA A 30 -17.86 27.08 -0.15
C ALA A 30 -16.93 26.74 -1.33
N PRO A 31 -15.62 26.56 -1.10
CA PRO A 31 -14.70 26.23 -2.16
C PRO A 31 -15.15 24.94 -2.84
N GLU A 32 -15.26 24.97 -4.17
CA GLU A 32 -15.60 23.80 -4.96
C GLU A 32 -14.42 22.81 -4.88
N PHE A 33 -14.60 21.74 -4.14
CA PHE A 33 -13.63 20.66 -4.13
C PHE A 33 -13.67 19.91 -5.45
N LYS A 34 -12.74 20.22 -6.35
CA LYS A 34 -12.54 19.44 -7.57
C LYS A 34 -11.85 18.14 -7.20
N SER A 35 -12.51 17.00 -7.45
CA SER A 35 -11.90 15.69 -7.28
C SER A 35 -10.64 15.60 -8.14
N VAL A 36 -9.47 15.38 -7.52
CA VAL A 36 -8.20 15.15 -8.24
C VAL A 36 -8.22 13.87 -9.07
N LEU A 37 -9.22 13.00 -8.86
CA LEU A 37 -9.46 11.77 -9.61
C LEU A 37 -10.50 11.94 -10.72
N ALA A 38 -11.07 13.15 -10.91
CA ALA A 38 -12.06 13.40 -11.95
C ALA A 38 -11.48 13.05 -13.34
N GLY A 39 -12.10 12.09 -14.03
CA GLY A 39 -11.66 11.60 -15.33
C GLY A 39 -10.54 10.56 -15.33
N LYS A 40 -9.99 10.17 -14.18
CA LYS A 40 -9.01 9.08 -14.08
C LYS A 40 -9.73 7.77 -13.78
N LYS A 41 -9.64 6.81 -14.70
CA LYS A 41 -10.06 5.43 -14.44
C LYS A 41 -9.06 4.81 -13.48
N VAL A 42 -9.49 4.49 -12.27
CA VAL A 42 -8.69 3.79 -11.27
C VAL A 42 -9.16 2.35 -11.24
N ASP A 43 -8.28 1.41 -11.61
CA ASP A 43 -8.60 0.00 -11.52
C ASP A 43 -8.60 -0.43 -10.04
N PRO A 44 -9.64 -1.15 -9.57
CA PRO A 44 -9.70 -1.59 -8.18
C PRO A 44 -8.56 -2.58 -7.88
N PRO A 45 -8.01 -2.54 -6.66
CA PRO A 45 -6.97 -3.49 -6.24
C PRO A 45 -7.48 -4.93 -6.33
N PHE A 46 -6.62 -5.84 -6.82
CA PHE A 46 -6.91 -7.26 -6.84
C PHE A 46 -7.10 -7.81 -5.42
N LYS A 47 -8.04 -8.73 -5.25
CA LYS A 47 -8.34 -9.41 -3.97
C LYS A 47 -8.24 -10.91 -4.15
N GLY A 48 -7.72 -11.59 -3.13
CA GLY A 48 -7.57 -13.04 -3.11
C GLY A 48 -6.19 -13.53 -3.54
N GLN A 49 -6.11 -14.74 -4.09
CA GLN A 49 -4.84 -15.33 -4.51
C GLN A 49 -4.44 -14.84 -5.90
N ALA A 50 -3.32 -14.14 -5.99
CA ALA A 50 -2.77 -13.59 -7.22
C ALA A 50 -1.72 -14.51 -7.85
N ASP A 51 -1.76 -14.70 -9.16
CA ASP A 51 -0.67 -15.32 -9.91
C ASP A 51 0.41 -14.30 -10.25
N VAL A 52 1.67 -14.62 -9.94
CA VAL A 52 2.84 -13.79 -10.22
C VAL A 52 3.93 -14.65 -10.86
N GLU A 53 4.46 -14.21 -11.99
CA GLU A 53 5.69 -14.81 -12.55
C GLU A 53 6.92 -14.06 -12.06
N PHE A 54 8.03 -14.78 -11.88
CA PHE A 54 9.31 -14.17 -11.53
C PHE A 54 10.49 -14.91 -12.18
N LEU A 55 11.56 -14.17 -12.47
CA LEU A 55 12.83 -14.74 -12.92
C LEU A 55 13.59 -15.35 -11.75
N GLN A 56 14.56 -16.23 -12.07
CA GLN A 56 15.53 -16.68 -11.07
C GLN A 56 16.12 -15.47 -10.35
N PRO A 57 16.01 -15.37 -9.02
CA PRO A 57 16.56 -14.26 -8.27
C PRO A 57 18.09 -14.22 -8.38
N VAL A 58 18.62 -13.02 -8.39
CA VAL A 58 20.08 -12.80 -8.37
C VAL A 58 20.46 -12.40 -6.96
N THR A 59 21.27 -13.21 -6.32
CA THR A 59 21.75 -12.99 -4.95
C THR A 59 23.23 -12.67 -4.96
N LYS A 60 23.63 -11.57 -4.27
CA LYS A 60 25.02 -11.13 -4.16
C LYS A 60 25.28 -10.66 -2.73
N LYS A 61 26.49 -10.94 -2.21
CA LYS A 61 26.97 -10.33 -0.97
C LYS A 61 27.49 -8.94 -1.27
N VAL A 62 26.97 -7.93 -0.54
CA VAL A 62 27.36 -6.53 -0.65
C VAL A 62 27.66 -6.02 0.77
N GLY A 63 28.92 -5.82 1.09
CA GLY A 63 29.35 -5.45 2.44
C GLY A 63 28.89 -6.48 3.48
N ASN A 64 28.13 -6.03 4.47
CA ASN A 64 27.58 -6.86 5.54
C ASN A 64 26.20 -7.43 5.24
N ASN A 65 25.69 -7.24 4.03
CA ASN A 65 24.37 -7.74 3.62
C ASN A 65 24.48 -8.72 2.45
N VAL A 66 23.46 -9.56 2.34
CA VAL A 66 23.11 -10.29 1.12
C VAL A 66 21.99 -9.51 0.45
N VAL A 67 22.19 -9.16 -0.81
CA VAL A 67 21.22 -8.44 -1.64
C VAL A 67 20.65 -9.41 -2.65
N THR A 68 19.34 -9.68 -2.55
CA THR A 68 18.60 -10.56 -3.47
C THR A 68 17.64 -9.73 -4.31
N THR A 69 17.83 -9.77 -5.63
CA THR A 69 17.03 -9.01 -6.60
C THR A 69 16.09 -9.93 -7.36
N PHE A 70 14.80 -9.58 -7.36
CA PHE A 70 13.73 -10.24 -8.10
C PHE A 70 13.26 -9.37 -9.24
N LYS A 71 12.98 -9.97 -10.38
CA LYS A 71 12.17 -9.38 -11.44
C LYS A 71 10.85 -10.11 -11.48
N VAL A 72 9.72 -9.40 -11.24
CA VAL A 72 8.39 -9.98 -11.05
C VAL A 72 7.39 -9.40 -12.03
N LYS A 73 6.42 -10.20 -12.46
CA LYS A 73 5.32 -9.82 -13.35
C LYS A 73 3.98 -10.17 -12.72
N ASN A 74 3.07 -9.21 -12.67
CA ASN A 74 1.70 -9.45 -12.22
C ASN A 74 0.86 -10.08 -13.33
N LEU A 75 0.31 -11.27 -13.09
CA LEU A 75 -0.62 -11.95 -13.98
C LEU A 75 -2.09 -11.84 -13.52
N ALA A 76 -2.35 -11.24 -12.35
CA ALA A 76 -3.71 -11.06 -11.85
C ALA A 76 -4.48 -10.05 -12.72
N THR A 77 -5.80 -10.12 -12.66
CA THR A 77 -6.72 -9.25 -13.44
C THR A 77 -6.82 -7.82 -12.93
N GLY A 78 -6.16 -7.50 -11.82
CA GLY A 78 -6.10 -6.16 -11.23
C GLY A 78 -4.74 -5.86 -10.61
N PRO A 79 -4.49 -4.60 -10.21
CA PRO A 79 -3.23 -4.19 -9.62
C PRO A 79 -3.00 -4.84 -8.25
N LEU A 80 -1.78 -5.32 -8.02
CA LEU A 80 -1.32 -5.83 -6.72
C LEU A 80 -0.78 -4.67 -5.89
N THR A 81 -1.49 -4.34 -4.82
CA THR A 81 -1.04 -3.32 -3.87
C THR A 81 -0.14 -3.94 -2.82
N ARG A 82 0.97 -3.26 -2.48
CA ARG A 82 1.91 -3.70 -1.46
C ARG A 82 2.38 -5.14 -1.67
N LEU A 83 2.80 -5.48 -2.90
CA LEU A 83 3.44 -6.77 -3.16
C LEU A 83 4.69 -6.88 -2.29
N LYS A 84 4.70 -7.89 -1.42
CA LYS A 84 5.77 -8.16 -0.46
C LYS A 84 6.44 -9.49 -0.79
N ILE A 85 7.76 -9.48 -0.72
CA ILE A 85 8.58 -10.70 -0.78
C ILE A 85 9.37 -10.77 0.52
N ALA A 86 9.26 -11.89 1.24
CA ALA A 86 10.04 -12.21 2.41
C ALA A 86 11.04 -13.32 2.05
N GLU A 87 12.29 -13.15 2.43
CA GLU A 87 13.38 -14.10 2.28
C GLU A 87 13.76 -14.66 3.64
N THR A 88 13.90 -15.98 3.74
CA THR A 88 14.36 -16.66 4.96
C THR A 88 15.58 -17.50 4.60
N TRP A 89 16.68 -17.31 5.34
CA TRP A 89 17.91 -18.05 5.19
C TRP A 89 18.07 -19.13 6.25
N PHE A 90 18.56 -20.28 5.82
CA PHE A 90 18.77 -21.45 6.67
C PHE A 90 20.25 -21.87 6.68
N ASP A 91 20.67 -22.46 7.78
CA ASP A 91 21.95 -23.15 7.89
C ASP A 91 21.89 -24.59 7.29
N LYS A 92 22.99 -25.31 7.35
CA LYS A 92 23.06 -26.74 6.92
C LYS A 92 22.15 -27.66 7.73
N GLY A 93 21.78 -27.27 8.94
CA GLY A 93 20.89 -28.01 9.84
C GLY A 93 19.41 -27.67 9.63
N GLY A 94 19.08 -26.73 8.73
CA GLY A 94 17.72 -26.26 8.50
C GLY A 94 17.21 -25.22 9.50
N ASN A 95 18.08 -24.70 10.37
CA ASN A 95 17.69 -23.63 11.31
C ASN A 95 17.72 -22.27 10.61
N ILE A 96 16.77 -21.39 10.97
CA ILE A 96 16.73 -20.03 10.46
C ILE A 96 17.91 -19.23 11.04
N VAL A 97 18.71 -18.62 10.18
CA VAL A 97 19.89 -17.83 10.56
C VAL A 97 19.78 -16.35 10.20
N ALA A 98 18.94 -16.00 9.25
CA ALA A 98 18.62 -14.61 8.90
C ALA A 98 17.29 -14.55 8.12
N ALA A 99 16.66 -13.38 8.12
CA ALA A 99 15.50 -13.07 7.33
C ALA A 99 15.51 -11.61 6.89
N GLY A 100 14.91 -11.35 5.74
CA GLY A 100 14.71 -10.01 5.19
C GLY A 100 13.39 -9.95 4.44
N GLU A 101 12.82 -8.76 4.30
CA GLU A 101 11.62 -8.56 3.51
C GLU A 101 11.61 -7.18 2.86
N THR A 102 10.94 -7.09 1.73
CA THR A 102 10.70 -5.81 1.05
C THR A 102 9.29 -5.79 0.50
N THR A 103 8.67 -4.62 0.59
CA THR A 103 7.34 -4.36 0.05
C THR A 103 7.46 -3.33 -1.07
N LEU A 104 6.80 -3.57 -2.19
CA LEU A 104 6.72 -2.62 -3.29
C LEU A 104 5.81 -1.44 -2.90
N ASP A 105 6.32 -0.21 -2.96
CA ASP A 105 5.58 1.00 -2.56
C ASP A 105 4.45 1.34 -3.53
N LYS A 106 4.66 1.04 -4.82
CA LYS A 106 3.67 1.32 -5.87
C LYS A 106 2.88 0.06 -6.22
N PRO A 107 1.58 0.18 -6.54
CA PRO A 107 0.82 -0.95 -7.05
C PRO A 107 1.44 -1.50 -8.34
N LEU A 108 1.63 -2.81 -8.41
CA LEU A 108 2.06 -3.49 -9.63
C LEU A 108 0.84 -3.76 -10.52
N GLY A 109 0.68 -3.00 -11.58
CA GLY A 109 -0.43 -3.12 -12.53
C GLY A 109 -0.48 -4.49 -13.22
N THR A 110 -1.65 -4.87 -13.74
CA THR A 110 -1.85 -6.10 -14.51
C THR A 110 -0.89 -6.16 -15.70
N GLY A 111 -0.18 -7.28 -15.85
CA GLY A 111 0.79 -7.52 -16.91
C GLY A 111 2.11 -6.74 -16.77
N MET A 112 2.20 -5.83 -15.80
CA MET A 112 3.41 -5.04 -15.57
C MET A 112 4.52 -5.86 -14.91
N VAL A 113 5.76 -5.45 -15.20
CA VAL A 113 6.98 -6.02 -14.63
C VAL A 113 7.66 -4.98 -13.75
N ASP A 114 8.16 -5.40 -12.59
CA ASP A 114 8.95 -4.54 -11.70
C ASP A 114 10.09 -5.32 -11.05
N THR A 115 11.02 -4.58 -10.44
CA THR A 115 12.19 -5.14 -9.77
C THR A 115 12.08 -4.88 -8.26
N ILE A 116 12.21 -5.94 -7.46
CA ILE A 116 12.17 -5.89 -5.99
C ILE A 116 13.51 -6.37 -5.47
N THR A 117 14.11 -5.60 -4.55
CA THR A 117 15.39 -5.94 -3.94
C THR A 117 15.22 -6.10 -2.44
N ILE A 118 15.71 -7.21 -1.90
CA ILE A 118 15.73 -7.52 -0.47
C ILE A 118 17.16 -7.42 0.01
N GLU A 119 17.36 -6.77 1.15
CA GLU A 119 18.63 -6.73 1.86
C GLU A 119 18.49 -7.52 3.16
N THR A 120 19.32 -8.55 3.32
CA THR A 120 19.33 -9.42 4.50
C THR A 120 20.73 -9.37 5.14
N PRO A 121 20.83 -9.16 6.46
CA PRO A 121 22.14 -9.20 7.13
C PRO A 121 22.85 -10.52 6.85
N TRP A 122 24.11 -10.44 6.37
CA TRP A 122 24.89 -11.63 6.03
C TRP A 122 25.40 -12.35 7.27
N THR A 123 25.37 -13.66 7.24
CA THR A 123 26.02 -14.53 8.22
C THR A 123 26.73 -15.69 7.53
N ALA A 124 27.89 -16.12 8.07
CA ALA A 124 28.66 -17.23 7.54
C ALA A 124 27.91 -18.60 7.59
N LYS A 125 26.81 -18.67 8.35
CA LYS A 125 26.00 -19.87 8.48
C LYS A 125 24.97 -20.04 7.35
N MET A 126 24.74 -19.01 6.51
CA MET A 126 23.81 -19.09 5.39
C MET A 126 24.20 -20.20 4.41
N ASN A 127 23.29 -21.12 4.16
CA ASN A 127 23.48 -22.25 3.23
C ASN A 127 22.40 -22.30 2.15
N GLY A 128 21.14 -22.05 2.47
CA GLY A 128 20.03 -22.03 1.55
C GLY A 128 18.97 -21.02 1.94
N ASN A 129 18.09 -20.65 1.01
CA ASN A 129 17.01 -19.70 1.28
C ASN A 129 15.68 -20.19 0.73
N SER A 130 14.59 -19.62 1.26
CA SER A 130 13.24 -19.73 0.74
C SER A 130 12.60 -18.35 0.62
N PHE A 131 11.57 -18.27 -0.23
CA PHE A 131 10.86 -17.02 -0.49
C PHE A 131 9.37 -17.18 -0.27
N ASN A 132 8.76 -16.19 0.35
CA ASN A 132 7.32 -16.09 0.53
C ASN A 132 6.83 -14.80 -0.12
N PHE A 133 5.73 -14.91 -0.88
CA PHE A 133 5.13 -13.80 -1.62
C PHE A 133 3.73 -13.53 -1.08
N SER A 134 3.41 -12.26 -0.85
CA SER A 134 2.07 -11.82 -0.43
C SER A 134 1.75 -10.45 -0.98
N HIS A 135 0.50 -10.04 -0.91
CA HIS A 135 0.06 -8.67 -1.22
C HIS A 135 -0.99 -8.21 -0.20
N ALA A 136 -1.34 -6.93 -0.20
CA ALA A 136 -2.21 -6.36 0.83
C ALA A 136 -3.56 -7.06 1.00
N ASN A 137 -4.10 -7.66 -0.07
CA ASN A 137 -5.46 -8.21 -0.10
C ASN A 137 -5.48 -9.74 -0.28
N GLY A 138 -4.34 -10.43 -0.05
CA GLY A 138 -4.29 -11.90 -0.15
C GLY A 138 -2.91 -12.49 -0.38
N LEU A 139 -2.92 -13.75 -0.77
CA LEU A 139 -1.71 -14.54 -1.03
C LEU A 139 -1.27 -14.41 -2.48
N VAL A 140 -0.02 -14.73 -2.73
CA VAL A 140 0.54 -14.84 -4.08
C VAL A 140 0.90 -16.29 -4.36
N LYS A 141 0.56 -16.77 -5.56
CA LYS A 141 1.06 -18.02 -6.13
C LYS A 141 2.21 -17.70 -7.08
N PRO A 142 3.46 -17.74 -6.61
CA PRO A 142 4.60 -17.40 -7.44
C PRO A 142 4.95 -18.55 -8.38
N LYS A 143 5.26 -18.21 -9.64
CA LYS A 143 5.74 -19.15 -10.65
C LYS A 143 7.07 -18.68 -11.22
N ARG A 144 8.11 -19.48 -11.06
CA ARG A 144 9.41 -19.19 -11.66
C ARG A 144 9.41 -19.48 -13.15
N VAL A 145 9.90 -18.51 -13.94
CA VAL A 145 10.01 -18.60 -15.41
C VAL A 145 11.42 -18.26 -15.86
N LYS A 146 11.78 -18.64 -17.12
CA LYS A 146 13.08 -18.37 -17.71
C LYS A 146 13.17 -16.95 -18.33
N SER A 147 12.03 -16.42 -18.77
CA SER A 147 11.92 -15.07 -19.35
C SER A 147 10.60 -14.43 -18.95
N LEU A 148 10.58 -13.10 -18.87
CA LEU A 148 9.36 -12.31 -18.67
C LEU A 148 9.16 -11.42 -19.90
N ASP A 149 7.94 -11.43 -20.47
CA ASP A 149 7.54 -10.41 -21.44
C ASP A 149 7.24 -9.12 -20.68
N ASP A 150 8.07 -8.10 -20.93
CA ASP A 150 7.96 -6.78 -20.34
C ASP A 150 7.31 -5.82 -21.36
N PRO A 151 6.02 -5.48 -21.21
CA PRO A 151 5.35 -4.55 -22.11
C PRO A 151 5.96 -3.14 -22.06
N GLY A 152 6.55 -2.76 -20.91
CA GLY A 152 7.22 -1.46 -20.73
C GLY A 152 8.53 -1.33 -21.54
N ALA A 153 9.27 -2.42 -21.72
CA ALA A 153 10.51 -2.42 -22.49
C ALA A 153 10.27 -2.14 -23.97
N LYS A 154 9.13 -2.55 -24.53
CA LYS A 154 8.77 -2.30 -25.95
C LYS A 154 8.45 -0.82 -26.23
N THR A 155 7.99 -0.08 -25.21
CA THR A 155 7.65 1.35 -25.35
C THR A 155 8.90 2.23 -25.32
N ALA A 156 9.93 1.84 -24.56
CA ALA A 156 11.19 2.56 -24.48
C ALA A 156 12.03 2.43 -25.77
N ALA A 157 11.96 1.27 -26.45
CA ALA A 157 12.70 1.03 -27.71
C ALA A 157 12.12 1.78 -28.93
N LYS A 158 10.86 2.27 -28.84
CA LYS A 158 10.19 3.01 -29.94
C LYS A 158 10.40 4.52 -29.88
N LYS A 159 11.13 5.04 -28.89
CA LYS A 159 11.39 6.47 -28.65
C LYS A 159 12.84 6.90 -28.95
N LYS A 160 13.58 6.10 -29.73
CA LYS A 160 14.90 6.49 -30.29
C LYS A 160 14.79 6.80 -31.76
#